data_1ee41f0d68f6e81c223ef875717bcbdd
#
_entry.id   1ee41f0d68f6e81c223ef875717bcbdd
#
_cell.length_a   1.000
_cell.length_b   1.000
_cell.length_c   1.000
_cell.angle_alpha   90.00
_cell.angle_beta   90.00
_cell.angle_gamma   90.00
#
_symmetry.space_group_name_H-M   'P 1'
#
loop_
_entity.id
_entity.type
_entity.pdbx_description
1 polymer ?
#
loop_
_entity_poly.entity_id
_entity_poly.type
_entity_poly.pdbx_seq_one_letter_code
_entity_poly.pdbx_strand_id
1 'polypeptide(L)'
;MNLIHPLKIGSFTAPNNLVLAPMAGITDSPFRVLCLKGGAGLVCAEMVSAHALHYGNEKSGRMLQVNPKEHPVSMQIFGSDEATIAEAAKNAEARGADIVDLNAGCPVKKINKAGAGCVLMKDEAKLGRLLEAAVKSVKIPVTLKTRIALTHKELLGARLAKLAEDCGCAAVTLHARAAVDVHSGAPNIETLAEACAAVKIPVIGNGGVLEADTARKFLEAGCAGVMIGRGAIGNPFIFKDIINAFEGKEPVSKSPERRLEIYLDLIRENVSY
;
A
#
# COMPACT_ATOMS: atom_id res chain seq x y z
N MET A 1 15.91 18.20 -8.99
CA MET A 1 15.10 17.10 -9.60
C MET A 1 13.67 17.27 -9.16
N ASN A 2 12.72 17.06 -10.07
CA ASN A 2 11.30 17.02 -9.67
C ASN A 2 11.04 15.70 -8.94
N LEU A 3 10.80 15.76 -7.63
CA LEU A 3 10.58 14.58 -6.78
C LEU A 3 9.16 13.99 -6.96
N ILE A 4 8.21 14.79 -7.45
CA ILE A 4 6.85 14.33 -7.75
C ILE A 4 6.75 14.07 -9.25
N HIS A 5 6.43 12.84 -9.60
CA HIS A 5 6.33 12.39 -10.99
C HIS A 5 5.29 11.25 -11.09
N PRO A 6 4.76 10.94 -12.30
CA PRO A 6 3.92 9.77 -12.49
C PRO A 6 4.60 8.48 -12.03
N LEU A 7 3.87 7.62 -11.31
CA LEU A 7 4.38 6.33 -10.84
C LEU A 7 3.92 5.21 -11.76
N LYS A 8 4.86 4.61 -12.48
CA LYS A 8 4.58 3.47 -13.36
C LYS A 8 4.68 2.17 -12.57
N ILE A 9 3.62 1.35 -12.60
CA ILE A 9 3.53 0.03 -11.96
C ILE A 9 3.06 -0.97 -13.03
N GLY A 10 3.98 -1.66 -13.66
CA GLY A 10 3.69 -2.55 -14.79
C GLY A 10 3.00 -1.81 -15.95
N SER A 11 1.80 -2.23 -16.30
CA SER A 11 0.96 -1.61 -17.34
C SER A 11 0.19 -0.37 -16.86
N PHE A 12 0.14 -0.12 -15.55
CA PHE A 12 -0.59 0.99 -14.94
C PHE A 12 0.35 2.18 -14.66
N THR A 13 -0.20 3.41 -14.73
CA THR A 13 0.53 4.63 -14.37
C THR A 13 -0.35 5.54 -13.51
N ALA A 14 0.04 5.73 -12.25
CA ALA A 14 -0.59 6.69 -11.36
C ALA A 14 -0.15 8.13 -11.69
N PRO A 15 -1.00 9.15 -11.51
CA PRO A 15 -0.70 10.54 -11.85
C PRO A 15 0.46 11.15 -11.05
N ASN A 16 0.73 10.62 -9.85
CA ASN A 16 1.89 10.97 -9.05
C ASN A 16 2.32 9.78 -8.18
N ASN A 17 3.45 9.92 -7.50
CA ASN A 17 4.12 8.86 -6.74
C ASN A 17 3.83 8.88 -5.22
N LEU A 18 2.75 9.52 -4.79
CA LEU A 18 2.27 9.48 -3.41
C LEU A 18 1.08 8.52 -3.27
N VAL A 19 1.21 7.53 -2.42
CA VAL A 19 0.27 6.39 -2.30
C VAL A 19 -0.36 6.35 -0.91
N LEU A 20 -1.68 6.16 -0.81
CA LEU A 20 -2.34 5.88 0.47
C LEU A 20 -2.12 4.42 0.88
N ALA A 21 -1.63 4.19 2.09
CA ALA A 21 -1.41 2.84 2.63
C ALA A 21 -2.73 2.14 3.00
N PRO A 22 -2.80 0.80 2.89
CA PRO A 22 -3.91 0.02 3.42
C PRO A 22 -3.90 0.03 4.95
N MET A 23 -5.01 0.42 5.57
CA MET A 23 -5.17 0.47 7.03
C MET A 23 -6.54 -0.10 7.42
N ALA A 24 -6.56 -1.27 8.07
CA ALA A 24 -7.79 -1.94 8.49
C ALA A 24 -8.64 -1.07 9.43
N GLY A 25 -9.93 -0.92 9.12
CA GLY A 25 -10.88 -0.08 9.84
C GLY A 25 -10.72 1.43 9.57
N ILE A 26 -9.91 1.83 8.57
CA ILE A 26 -9.62 3.25 8.28
C ILE A 26 -9.75 3.56 6.79
N THR A 27 -9.12 2.76 5.92
CA THR A 27 -9.10 3.05 4.48
C THR A 27 -10.28 2.42 3.75
N ASP A 28 -11.48 2.73 4.22
CA ASP A 28 -12.74 2.46 3.53
C ASP A 28 -12.90 3.32 2.26
N SER A 29 -13.92 3.04 1.44
CA SER A 29 -14.12 3.75 0.18
C SER A 29 -14.28 5.27 0.36
N PRO A 30 -15.10 5.79 1.28
CA PRO A 30 -15.22 7.24 1.50
C PRO A 30 -13.89 7.92 1.84
N PHE A 31 -13.06 7.30 2.69
CA PHE A 31 -11.76 7.85 3.05
C PHE A 31 -10.77 7.79 1.88
N ARG A 32 -10.78 6.72 1.07
CA ARG A 32 -9.96 6.63 -0.15
C ARG A 32 -10.31 7.74 -1.16
N VAL A 33 -11.61 7.96 -1.41
CA VAL A 33 -12.09 9.06 -2.28
C VAL A 33 -11.59 10.41 -1.77
N LEU A 34 -11.65 10.64 -0.46
CA LEU A 34 -11.18 11.88 0.13
C LEU A 34 -9.65 12.07 -0.01
N CYS A 35 -8.87 11.00 0.15
CA CYS A 35 -7.42 11.04 -0.07
C CYS A 35 -7.05 11.32 -1.54
N LEU A 36 -7.82 10.79 -2.52
CA LEU A 36 -7.66 11.14 -3.93
C LEU A 36 -7.94 12.64 -4.17
N LYS A 37 -9.03 13.18 -3.63
CA LYS A 37 -9.29 14.63 -3.63
C LYS A 37 -8.16 15.41 -2.96
N GLY A 38 -7.53 14.82 -1.96
CA GLY A 38 -6.36 15.33 -1.25
C GLY A 38 -5.04 15.20 -2.01
N GLY A 39 -5.04 14.67 -3.24
CA GLY A 39 -3.86 14.60 -4.10
C GLY A 39 -3.08 13.28 -4.05
N ALA A 40 -3.63 12.22 -3.44
CA ALA A 40 -3.02 10.89 -3.57
C ALA A 40 -3.02 10.43 -5.04
N GLY A 41 -1.90 9.88 -5.50
CA GLY A 41 -1.78 9.34 -6.85
C GLY A 41 -2.34 7.92 -6.98
N LEU A 42 -2.41 7.18 -5.89
CA LEU A 42 -2.97 5.83 -5.80
C LEU A 42 -3.48 5.61 -4.38
N VAL A 43 -4.63 4.95 -4.23
CA VAL A 43 -5.14 4.56 -2.91
C VAL A 43 -5.18 3.04 -2.77
N CYS A 44 -4.89 2.54 -1.55
CA CYS A 44 -4.98 1.12 -1.25
C CYS A 44 -6.15 0.85 -0.30
N ALA A 45 -6.95 -0.15 -0.66
CA ALA A 45 -8.05 -0.63 0.18
C ALA A 45 -7.54 -1.41 1.39
N GLU A 46 -8.40 -1.57 2.39
CA GLU A 46 -8.16 -2.46 3.52
C GLU A 46 -7.87 -3.89 3.03
N MET A 47 -7.07 -4.62 3.80
CA MET A 47 -6.74 -5.99 3.44
C MET A 47 -7.92 -6.94 3.60
N VAL A 48 -8.22 -7.72 2.57
CA VAL A 48 -9.32 -8.67 2.50
C VAL A 48 -8.79 -10.10 2.57
N SER A 49 -9.43 -10.95 3.38
CA SER A 49 -9.06 -12.34 3.52
C SER A 49 -9.48 -13.16 2.30
N ALA A 50 -8.51 -13.73 1.58
CA ALA A 50 -8.75 -14.64 0.46
C ALA A 50 -9.56 -15.88 0.90
N HIS A 51 -9.21 -16.46 2.05
CA HIS A 51 -9.95 -17.58 2.63
C HIS A 51 -11.42 -17.21 2.95
N ALA A 52 -11.67 -16.03 3.56
CA ALA A 52 -13.03 -15.63 3.85
C ALA A 52 -13.87 -15.38 2.59
N LEU A 53 -13.25 -14.84 1.52
CA LEU A 53 -13.90 -14.69 0.22
C LEU A 53 -14.30 -16.04 -0.39
N HIS A 54 -13.39 -17.00 -0.36
CA HIS A 54 -13.63 -18.36 -0.88
C HIS A 54 -14.85 -19.03 -0.23
N TYR A 55 -15.03 -18.83 1.08
CA TYR A 55 -16.20 -19.34 1.82
C TYR A 55 -17.42 -18.40 1.80
N GLY A 56 -17.48 -17.45 0.89
CA GLY A 56 -18.66 -16.63 0.66
C GLY A 56 -18.96 -15.62 1.76
N ASN A 57 -17.96 -15.15 2.52
CA ASN A 57 -18.16 -14.15 3.56
C ASN A 57 -18.60 -12.81 2.94
N GLU A 58 -19.84 -12.40 3.20
CA GLU A 58 -20.44 -11.20 2.62
C GLU A 58 -19.66 -9.92 2.95
N LYS A 59 -19.14 -9.79 4.18
CA LYS A 59 -18.34 -8.62 4.58
C LYS A 59 -17.09 -8.52 3.72
N SER A 60 -16.37 -9.64 3.53
CA SER A 60 -15.19 -9.67 2.67
C SER A 60 -15.55 -9.36 1.20
N GLY A 61 -16.70 -9.83 0.73
CA GLY A 61 -17.22 -9.49 -0.59
C GLY A 61 -17.51 -8.00 -0.76
N ARG A 62 -18.14 -7.36 0.24
CA ARG A 62 -18.37 -5.90 0.23
C ARG A 62 -17.06 -5.10 0.24
N MET A 63 -16.06 -5.53 1.02
CA MET A 63 -14.76 -4.85 1.10
C MET A 63 -13.98 -4.84 -0.22
N LEU A 64 -14.30 -5.74 -1.17
CA LEU A 64 -13.73 -5.75 -2.52
C LEU A 64 -14.52 -4.93 -3.54
N GLN A 65 -15.64 -4.33 -3.16
CA GLN A 65 -16.36 -3.45 -4.08
C GLN A 65 -15.56 -2.20 -4.35
N VAL A 66 -15.45 -1.83 -5.63
CA VAL A 66 -14.79 -0.60 -6.08
C VAL A 66 -15.85 0.45 -6.38
N ASN A 67 -15.73 1.60 -5.73
CA ASN A 67 -16.54 2.77 -6.07
C ASN A 67 -15.92 3.45 -7.30
N PRO A 68 -16.69 3.83 -8.33
CA PRO A 68 -16.16 4.53 -9.51
C PRO A 68 -15.39 5.84 -9.21
N LYS A 69 -15.62 6.44 -8.03
CA LYS A 69 -14.93 7.66 -7.60
C LYS A 69 -13.53 7.40 -7.01
N GLU A 70 -13.15 6.14 -6.73
CA GLU A 70 -11.92 5.81 -6.01
C GLU A 70 -10.76 5.32 -6.89
N HIS A 71 -10.85 5.52 -8.20
CA HIS A 71 -9.75 5.26 -9.11
C HIS A 71 -8.69 6.37 -9.10
N PRO A 72 -7.38 5.99 -9.11
CA PRO A 72 -6.90 4.62 -9.16
C PRO A 72 -6.84 3.93 -7.78
N VAL A 73 -7.24 2.67 -7.73
CA VAL A 73 -7.32 1.88 -6.50
C VAL A 73 -6.60 0.54 -6.59
N SER A 74 -5.81 0.25 -5.56
CA SER A 74 -5.20 -1.07 -5.32
C SER A 74 -6.00 -1.83 -4.28
N MET A 75 -6.48 -3.05 -4.62
CA MET A 75 -7.16 -3.93 -3.68
C MET A 75 -6.16 -4.86 -3.00
N GLN A 76 -6.05 -4.76 -1.66
CA GLN A 76 -5.13 -5.59 -0.91
C GLN A 76 -5.80 -6.87 -0.43
N ILE A 77 -5.18 -8.02 -0.74
CA ILE A 77 -5.61 -9.34 -0.28
C ILE A 77 -4.55 -9.97 0.64
N PHE A 78 -4.97 -10.89 1.50
CA PHE A 78 -4.07 -11.71 2.30
C PHE A 78 -4.57 -13.14 2.41
N GLY A 79 -3.64 -14.08 2.48
CA GLY A 79 -3.93 -15.51 2.62
C GLY A 79 -2.65 -16.32 2.74
N SER A 80 -2.80 -17.63 2.83
CA SER A 80 -1.69 -18.59 2.98
C SER A 80 -1.83 -19.80 2.07
N ASP A 81 -2.80 -19.77 1.14
CA ASP A 81 -3.10 -20.82 0.16
C ASP A 81 -3.15 -20.22 -1.25
N GLU A 82 -2.51 -20.87 -2.20
CA GLU A 82 -2.30 -20.38 -3.56
C GLU A 82 -3.62 -20.30 -4.36
N ALA A 83 -4.50 -21.29 -4.21
CA ALA A 83 -5.77 -21.31 -4.93
C ALA A 83 -6.72 -20.20 -4.49
N THR A 84 -6.82 -19.97 -3.16
CA THR A 84 -7.65 -18.91 -2.61
C THR A 84 -7.09 -17.50 -2.93
N ILE A 85 -5.76 -17.34 -2.98
CA ILE A 85 -5.12 -16.08 -3.41
C ILE A 85 -5.41 -15.80 -4.88
N ALA A 86 -5.29 -16.80 -5.77
CA ALA A 86 -5.62 -16.67 -7.19
C ALA A 86 -7.08 -16.29 -7.40
N GLU A 87 -8.00 -16.94 -6.68
CA GLU A 87 -9.44 -16.63 -6.72
C GLU A 87 -9.72 -15.21 -6.23
N ALA A 88 -9.13 -14.79 -5.10
CA ALA A 88 -9.30 -13.45 -4.55
C ALA A 88 -8.76 -12.36 -5.50
N ALA A 89 -7.63 -12.62 -6.17
CA ALA A 89 -7.07 -11.71 -7.16
C ALA A 89 -8.02 -11.53 -8.36
N LYS A 90 -8.57 -12.64 -8.92
CA LYS A 90 -9.59 -12.59 -9.99
C LYS A 90 -10.84 -11.82 -9.55
N ASN A 91 -11.29 -12.03 -8.31
CA ASN A 91 -12.44 -11.30 -7.76
C ASN A 91 -12.16 -9.79 -7.66
N ALA A 92 -10.95 -9.38 -7.28
CA ALA A 92 -10.56 -7.97 -7.22
C ALA A 92 -10.54 -7.35 -8.63
N GLU A 93 -9.92 -8.02 -9.61
CA GLU A 93 -9.90 -7.59 -11.01
C GLU A 93 -11.31 -7.46 -11.59
N ALA A 94 -12.16 -8.48 -11.41
CA ALA A 94 -13.53 -8.47 -11.91
C ALA A 94 -14.41 -7.37 -11.31
N ARG A 95 -14.04 -6.82 -10.14
CA ARG A 95 -14.71 -5.72 -9.48
C ARG A 95 -14.12 -4.35 -9.82
N GLY A 96 -13.15 -4.30 -10.73
CA GLY A 96 -12.59 -3.06 -11.25
C GLY A 96 -11.36 -2.53 -10.50
N ALA A 97 -10.65 -3.36 -9.74
CA ALA A 97 -9.36 -2.95 -9.18
C ALA A 97 -8.37 -2.60 -10.30
N ASP A 98 -7.59 -1.52 -10.11
CA ASP A 98 -6.49 -1.18 -11.03
C ASP A 98 -5.24 -2.02 -10.75
N ILE A 99 -5.06 -2.43 -9.49
CA ILE A 99 -3.92 -3.21 -8.99
C ILE A 99 -4.42 -4.20 -7.93
N VAL A 100 -3.84 -5.38 -7.88
CA VAL A 100 -3.95 -6.31 -6.75
C VAL A 100 -2.68 -6.27 -5.92
N ASP A 101 -2.80 -6.11 -4.61
CA ASP A 101 -1.66 -6.09 -3.69
C ASP A 101 -1.72 -7.27 -2.72
N LEU A 102 -0.62 -8.03 -2.57
CA LEU A 102 -0.52 -9.10 -1.59
C LEU A 102 0.10 -8.59 -0.29
N ASN A 103 -0.59 -8.79 0.83
CA ASN A 103 -0.09 -8.45 2.16
C ASN A 103 0.83 -9.54 2.72
N ALA A 104 2.11 -9.22 2.91
CA ALA A 104 3.08 -10.01 3.65
C ALA A 104 3.78 -9.20 4.76
N GLY A 105 3.11 -8.15 5.28
CA GLY A 105 3.70 -7.25 6.27
C GLY A 105 2.91 -7.07 7.57
N CYS A 106 1.68 -7.58 7.66
CA CYS A 106 0.82 -7.41 8.81
C CYS A 106 1.34 -8.20 10.03
N PRO A 107 1.64 -7.55 11.19
CA PRO A 107 2.16 -8.23 12.36
C PRO A 107 1.07 -8.76 13.31
N VAL A 108 -0.20 -8.61 12.97
CA VAL A 108 -1.34 -9.01 13.82
C VAL A 108 -1.34 -10.51 14.09
N LYS A 109 -1.34 -10.90 15.35
CA LYS A 109 -1.25 -12.31 15.80
C LYS A 109 -2.28 -13.23 15.14
N LYS A 110 -3.54 -12.77 14.98
CA LYS A 110 -4.61 -13.58 14.34
C LYS A 110 -4.27 -13.91 12.88
N ILE A 111 -3.71 -12.96 12.13
CA ILE A 111 -3.29 -13.13 10.74
C ILE A 111 -2.09 -14.06 10.65
N ASN A 112 -1.10 -13.87 11.53
CA ASN A 112 0.10 -14.70 11.57
C ASN A 112 -0.20 -16.16 11.95
N LYS A 113 -1.16 -16.39 12.85
CA LYS A 113 -1.64 -17.75 13.17
C LYS A 113 -2.30 -18.46 12.00
N ALA A 114 -2.90 -17.70 11.06
CA ALA A 114 -3.46 -18.23 9.81
C ALA A 114 -2.39 -18.43 8.72
N GLY A 115 -1.10 -18.26 9.03
CA GLY A 115 0.00 -18.44 8.07
C GLY A 115 0.14 -17.32 7.05
N ALA A 116 -0.48 -16.15 7.29
CA ALA A 116 -0.48 -14.98 6.41
C ALA A 116 0.17 -13.76 7.08
N GLY A 117 0.28 -12.65 6.36
CA GLY A 117 0.94 -11.44 6.86
C GLY A 117 2.44 -11.60 7.00
N CYS A 118 3.05 -10.98 8.01
CA CYS A 118 4.50 -10.92 8.12
C CYS A 118 5.17 -12.30 8.37
N VAL A 119 4.43 -13.31 8.81
CA VAL A 119 4.98 -14.67 8.98
C VAL A 119 5.43 -15.28 7.65
N LEU A 120 4.86 -14.85 6.52
CA LEU A 120 5.28 -15.29 5.18
C LEU A 120 6.73 -14.94 4.87
N MET A 121 7.30 -13.92 5.50
CA MET A 121 8.73 -13.57 5.34
C MET A 121 9.68 -14.66 5.87
N LYS A 122 9.19 -15.64 6.65
CA LYS A 122 9.98 -16.77 7.12
C LYS A 122 10.12 -17.90 6.08
N ASP A 123 9.22 -17.92 5.10
CA ASP A 123 9.14 -18.95 4.07
C ASP A 123 9.00 -18.27 2.70
N GLU A 124 10.16 -17.84 2.17
CA GLU A 124 10.24 -17.15 0.89
C GLU A 124 9.73 -18.03 -0.27
N ALA A 125 9.93 -19.35 -0.18
CA ALA A 125 9.42 -20.27 -1.18
C ALA A 125 7.89 -20.29 -1.22
N LYS A 126 7.25 -20.28 -0.06
CA LYS A 126 5.79 -20.17 0.04
C LYS A 126 5.30 -18.80 -0.44
N LEU A 127 5.96 -17.72 0.00
CA LEU A 127 5.61 -16.37 -0.45
C LEU A 127 5.71 -16.26 -1.98
N GLY A 128 6.77 -16.81 -2.57
CA GLY A 128 6.95 -16.86 -4.03
C GLY A 128 5.80 -17.57 -4.74
N ARG A 129 5.38 -18.76 -4.28
CA ARG A 129 4.23 -19.47 -4.87
C ARG A 129 2.93 -18.66 -4.78
N LEU A 130 2.68 -17.98 -3.67
CA LEU A 130 1.50 -17.11 -3.52
C LEU A 130 1.53 -15.92 -4.50
N LEU A 131 2.71 -15.28 -4.68
CA LEU A 131 2.89 -14.19 -5.63
C LEU A 131 2.69 -14.68 -7.06
N GLU A 132 3.31 -15.80 -7.45
CA GLU A 132 3.13 -16.39 -8.78
C GLU A 132 1.67 -16.77 -9.05
N ALA A 133 0.96 -17.34 -8.07
CA ALA A 133 -0.44 -17.69 -8.19
C ALA A 133 -1.30 -16.43 -8.46
N ALA A 134 -1.06 -15.33 -7.75
CA ALA A 134 -1.73 -14.05 -7.99
C ALA A 134 -1.39 -13.50 -9.39
N VAL A 135 -0.10 -13.41 -9.74
CA VAL A 135 0.38 -12.85 -11.02
C VAL A 135 -0.20 -13.62 -12.22
N LYS A 136 -0.19 -14.96 -12.16
CA LYS A 136 -0.71 -15.82 -13.24
C LYS A 136 -2.23 -15.74 -13.39
N SER A 137 -2.95 -15.26 -12.38
CA SER A 137 -4.42 -15.31 -12.32
C SER A 137 -5.11 -14.09 -12.91
N VAL A 138 -4.44 -12.95 -13.05
CA VAL A 138 -5.02 -11.67 -13.47
C VAL A 138 -4.19 -11.00 -14.57
N LYS A 139 -4.78 -10.00 -15.26
CA LYS A 139 -4.11 -9.20 -16.29
C LYS A 139 -3.62 -7.85 -15.75
N ILE A 140 -4.25 -7.37 -14.67
CA ILE A 140 -3.82 -6.13 -13.99
C ILE A 140 -2.54 -6.37 -13.19
N PRO A 141 -1.75 -5.31 -12.89
CA PRO A 141 -0.53 -5.45 -12.12
C PRO A 141 -0.77 -6.06 -10.73
N VAL A 142 0.13 -6.94 -10.31
CA VAL A 142 0.19 -7.47 -8.94
C VAL A 142 1.39 -6.85 -8.22
N THR A 143 1.20 -6.46 -6.96
CA THR A 143 2.25 -5.89 -6.11
C THR A 143 2.38 -6.65 -4.79
N LEU A 144 3.52 -6.51 -4.14
CA LEU A 144 3.76 -7.04 -2.79
C LEU A 144 3.89 -5.89 -1.80
N LYS A 145 3.16 -5.95 -0.68
CA LYS A 145 3.44 -5.08 0.46
C LYS A 145 3.96 -5.88 1.64
N THR A 146 5.21 -5.60 2.04
CA THR A 146 5.88 -6.31 3.13
C THR A 146 6.63 -5.36 4.07
N ARG A 147 7.43 -5.90 4.98
CA ARG A 147 8.36 -5.18 5.86
C ARG A 147 9.79 -5.52 5.51
N ILE A 148 10.72 -4.70 5.99
CA ILE A 148 12.16 -4.93 5.75
C ILE A 148 12.75 -6.06 6.61
N ALA A 149 12.07 -6.47 7.69
CA ALA A 149 12.54 -7.51 8.61
C ALA A 149 11.40 -8.04 9.48
N LEU A 150 11.58 -9.24 10.03
CA LEU A 150 10.73 -9.76 11.12
C LEU A 150 11.20 -9.25 12.48
N THR A 151 12.51 -9.30 12.70
CA THR A 151 13.21 -8.83 13.90
C THR A 151 14.43 -8.04 13.47
N HIS A 152 15.16 -7.43 14.40
CA HIS A 152 16.40 -6.69 14.11
C HIS A 152 17.61 -7.57 13.75
N LYS A 153 17.45 -8.90 13.76
CA LYS A 153 18.55 -9.83 13.52
C LYS A 153 18.95 -9.95 12.05
N GLU A 154 17.99 -9.78 11.14
CA GLU A 154 18.21 -9.97 9.71
C GLU A 154 17.34 -9.01 8.90
N LEU A 155 17.97 -8.23 8.02
CA LEU A 155 17.28 -7.37 7.06
C LEU A 155 16.97 -8.18 5.80
N LEU A 156 15.71 -8.16 5.40
CA LEU A 156 15.17 -8.96 4.28
C LEU A 156 14.72 -8.07 3.11
N GLY A 157 14.80 -6.74 3.24
CA GLY A 157 14.20 -5.81 2.28
C GLY A 157 14.61 -6.07 0.83
N ALA A 158 15.91 -6.14 0.55
CA ALA A 158 16.43 -6.38 -0.80
C ALA A 158 16.07 -7.79 -1.32
N ARG A 159 16.13 -8.82 -0.45
CA ARG A 159 15.77 -10.21 -0.83
C ARG A 159 14.29 -10.33 -1.18
N LEU A 160 13.42 -9.72 -0.38
CA LEU A 160 11.97 -9.75 -0.63
C LEU A 160 11.58 -8.92 -1.86
N ALA A 161 12.29 -7.81 -2.11
CA ALA A 161 12.11 -7.05 -3.34
C ALA A 161 12.51 -7.89 -4.57
N LYS A 162 13.65 -8.59 -4.49
CA LYS A 162 14.11 -9.48 -5.56
C LYS A 162 13.17 -10.65 -5.79
N LEU A 163 12.68 -11.29 -4.73
CA LEU A 163 11.67 -12.34 -4.81
C LEU A 163 10.41 -11.85 -5.52
N ALA A 164 9.92 -10.65 -5.17
CA ALA A 164 8.74 -10.07 -5.81
C ALA A 164 8.98 -9.85 -7.32
N GLU A 165 10.14 -9.30 -7.71
CA GLU A 165 10.53 -9.11 -9.10
C GLU A 165 10.57 -10.45 -9.86
N ASP A 166 11.24 -11.45 -9.29
CA ASP A 166 11.42 -12.78 -9.92
C ASP A 166 10.09 -13.53 -10.08
N CYS A 167 9.11 -13.30 -9.20
CA CYS A 167 7.75 -13.82 -9.30
C CYS A 167 6.85 -13.02 -10.25
N GLY A 168 7.35 -11.94 -10.88
CA GLY A 168 6.60 -11.13 -11.85
C GLY A 168 5.72 -10.04 -11.22
N CYS A 169 5.96 -9.66 -9.96
CA CYS A 169 5.29 -8.50 -9.39
C CYS A 169 5.70 -7.21 -10.10
N ALA A 170 4.76 -6.30 -10.25
CA ALA A 170 4.97 -5.03 -10.94
C ALA A 170 5.58 -3.93 -10.06
N ALA A 171 5.52 -4.07 -8.74
CA ALA A 171 6.15 -3.20 -7.75
C ALA A 171 6.22 -3.88 -6.38
N VAL A 172 7.05 -3.36 -5.49
CA VAL A 172 7.10 -3.76 -4.08
C VAL A 172 7.00 -2.55 -3.16
N THR A 173 6.17 -2.66 -2.12
CA THR A 173 6.10 -1.67 -1.04
C THR A 173 6.79 -2.23 0.20
N LEU A 174 7.79 -1.53 0.71
CA LEU A 174 8.55 -1.90 1.89
C LEU A 174 8.23 -0.97 3.07
N HIS A 175 7.64 -1.51 4.12
CA HIS A 175 7.57 -0.79 5.38
C HIS A 175 8.95 -0.84 6.05
N ALA A 176 9.59 0.31 6.18
CA ALA A 176 10.99 0.47 6.63
C ALA A 176 11.17 0.23 8.14
N ARG A 177 10.48 -0.77 8.70
CA ARG A 177 10.59 -1.23 10.10
C ARG A 177 10.45 -2.74 10.19
N ALA A 178 11.07 -3.33 11.21
CA ALA A 178 10.85 -4.73 11.54
C ALA A 178 9.41 -4.98 12.02
N ALA A 179 8.92 -6.22 11.91
CA ALA A 179 7.56 -6.57 12.34
C ALA A 179 7.39 -6.44 13.87
N VAL A 180 8.46 -6.69 14.63
CA VAL A 180 8.46 -6.55 16.10
C VAL A 180 8.28 -5.11 16.57
N ASP A 181 8.64 -4.12 15.76
CA ASP A 181 8.49 -2.69 16.09
C ASP A 181 7.05 -2.21 15.96
N VAL A 182 6.22 -2.97 15.27
CA VAL A 182 4.85 -2.59 14.88
C VAL A 182 4.85 -1.24 14.16
N HIS A 183 4.89 -0.12 14.90
CA HIS A 183 4.90 1.24 14.37
C HIS A 183 5.85 2.19 15.11
N SER A 184 6.64 1.68 16.06
CA SER A 184 7.62 2.47 16.83
C SER A 184 8.98 2.56 16.13
N GLY A 185 9.82 3.44 16.64
CA GLY A 185 11.18 3.67 16.10
C GLY A 185 11.21 4.48 14.80
N ALA A 186 12.40 4.81 14.35
CA ALA A 186 12.65 5.46 13.07
C ALA A 186 12.59 4.46 11.90
N PRO A 187 12.18 4.89 10.71
CA PRO A 187 12.29 4.06 9.51
C PRO A 187 13.77 3.86 9.13
N ASN A 188 14.12 2.65 8.71
CA ASN A 188 15.46 2.34 8.19
C ASN A 188 15.52 2.68 6.69
N ILE A 189 16.08 3.84 6.37
CA ILE A 189 16.18 4.35 5.00
C ILE A 189 17.26 3.62 4.20
N GLU A 190 18.35 3.19 4.83
CA GLU A 190 19.45 2.47 4.17
C GLU A 190 18.95 1.16 3.56
N THR A 191 18.15 0.39 4.29
CA THR A 191 17.58 -0.86 3.76
C THR A 191 16.63 -0.61 2.56
N LEU A 192 15.97 0.55 2.50
CA LEU A 192 15.20 0.92 1.31
C LEU A 192 16.12 1.21 0.12
N ALA A 193 17.21 1.95 0.32
CA ALA A 193 18.20 2.23 -0.74
C ALA A 193 18.80 0.93 -1.29
N GLU A 194 19.17 -0.01 -0.40
CA GLU A 194 19.64 -1.34 -0.81
C GLU A 194 18.62 -2.09 -1.66
N ALA A 195 17.35 -2.07 -1.25
CA ALA A 195 16.26 -2.70 -2.00
C ALA A 195 16.06 -2.04 -3.37
N CYS A 196 16.10 -0.70 -3.44
CA CYS A 196 16.00 0.05 -4.70
C CYS A 196 17.14 -0.31 -5.67
N ALA A 197 18.35 -0.50 -5.16
CA ALA A 197 19.51 -0.90 -5.97
C ALA A 197 19.45 -2.37 -6.44
N ALA A 198 18.72 -3.23 -5.74
CA ALA A 198 18.65 -4.66 -6.01
C ALA A 198 17.67 -5.07 -7.11
N VAL A 199 16.71 -4.21 -7.49
CA VAL A 199 15.63 -4.54 -8.42
C VAL A 199 15.39 -3.46 -9.46
N LYS A 200 14.73 -3.83 -10.56
CA LYS A 200 14.29 -2.91 -11.63
C LYS A 200 12.85 -2.47 -11.47
N ILE A 201 12.03 -3.25 -10.76
CA ILE A 201 10.65 -2.86 -10.45
C ILE A 201 10.63 -1.71 -9.43
N PRO A 202 9.62 -0.82 -9.47
CA PRO A 202 9.51 0.28 -8.52
C PRO A 202 9.44 -0.23 -7.08
N VAL A 203 10.29 0.35 -6.21
CA VAL A 203 10.21 0.21 -4.75
C VAL A 203 9.46 1.41 -4.20
N ILE A 204 8.40 1.16 -3.43
CA ILE A 204 7.60 2.19 -2.77
C ILE A 204 7.96 2.16 -1.28
N GLY A 205 8.53 3.26 -0.78
CA GLY A 205 8.90 3.37 0.64
C GLY A 205 7.71 3.69 1.53
N ASN A 206 7.59 3.00 2.66
CA ASN A 206 6.51 3.22 3.63
C ASN A 206 7.08 3.28 5.06
N GLY A 207 6.49 4.12 5.92
CA GLY A 207 6.80 4.15 7.34
C GLY A 207 7.14 5.55 7.90
N GLY A 208 6.29 6.08 8.78
CA GLY A 208 6.56 7.32 9.53
C GLY A 208 6.49 8.60 8.71
N VAL A 209 5.91 8.59 7.52
CA VAL A 209 5.73 9.79 6.69
C VAL A 209 4.58 10.61 7.26
N LEU A 210 4.92 11.76 7.85
CA LEU A 210 4.00 12.72 8.46
C LEU A 210 4.12 14.11 7.81
N GLU A 211 5.16 14.32 7.01
CA GLU A 211 5.50 15.61 6.41
C GLU A 211 6.39 15.44 5.18
N ALA A 212 6.61 16.52 4.43
CA ALA A 212 7.35 16.53 3.17
C ALA A 212 8.83 16.11 3.35
N ASP A 213 9.49 16.50 4.42
CA ASP A 213 10.90 16.16 4.67
C ASP A 213 11.11 14.66 4.84
N THR A 214 10.17 13.98 5.48
CA THR A 214 10.22 12.53 5.59
C THR A 214 9.98 11.87 4.22
N ALA A 215 9.02 12.36 3.44
CA ALA A 215 8.79 11.88 2.09
C ALA A 215 10.01 12.08 1.18
N ARG A 216 10.69 13.22 1.30
CA ARG A 216 11.93 13.55 0.58
C ARG A 216 13.02 12.52 0.82
N LYS A 217 13.27 12.14 2.08
CA LYS A 217 14.28 11.14 2.43
C LYS A 217 14.06 9.80 1.74
N PHE A 218 12.81 9.35 1.59
CA PHE A 218 12.48 8.12 0.88
C PHE A 218 12.78 8.24 -0.62
N LEU A 219 12.38 9.35 -1.24
CA LEU A 219 12.62 9.58 -2.67
C LEU A 219 14.11 9.75 -2.98
N GLU A 220 14.87 10.44 -2.14
CA GLU A 220 16.32 10.59 -2.25
C GLU A 220 17.07 9.27 -2.03
N ALA A 221 16.52 8.33 -1.27
CA ALA A 221 17.03 6.97 -1.13
C ALA A 221 16.77 6.09 -2.37
N GLY A 222 16.13 6.62 -3.41
CA GLY A 222 15.87 5.91 -4.67
C GLY A 222 14.47 5.28 -4.76
N CYS A 223 13.60 5.44 -3.75
CA CYS A 223 12.22 4.95 -3.85
C CYS A 223 11.49 5.65 -5.00
N ALA A 224 10.83 4.87 -5.85
CA ALA A 224 10.02 5.38 -6.96
C ALA A 224 8.75 6.10 -6.48
N GLY A 225 8.29 5.78 -5.27
CA GLY A 225 7.13 6.41 -4.64
C GLY A 225 7.16 6.30 -3.12
N VAL A 226 6.24 7.01 -2.48
CA VAL A 226 6.11 7.07 -1.02
C VAL A 226 4.69 6.69 -0.61
N MET A 227 4.56 5.69 0.27
CA MET A 227 3.28 5.26 0.80
C MET A 227 3.04 5.84 2.20
N ILE A 228 1.91 6.53 2.36
CA ILE A 228 1.54 7.27 3.56
C ILE A 228 0.38 6.55 4.25
N GLY A 229 0.56 6.21 5.52
CA GLY A 229 -0.49 5.61 6.35
C GLY A 229 -1.01 6.62 7.37
N ARG A 230 -0.54 6.52 8.60
CA ARG A 230 -1.01 7.32 9.74
C ARG A 230 -0.97 8.83 9.54
N GLY A 231 -0.08 9.34 8.69
CA GLY A 231 -0.03 10.76 8.32
C GLY A 231 -1.30 11.27 7.62
N ALA A 232 -2.05 10.37 6.97
CA ALA A 232 -3.32 10.72 6.33
C ALA A 232 -4.52 10.72 7.30
N ILE A 233 -4.40 10.09 8.48
CA ILE A 233 -5.48 10.03 9.48
C ILE A 233 -5.69 11.44 10.05
N GLY A 234 -6.91 11.97 9.90
CA GLY A 234 -7.23 13.35 10.27
C GLY A 234 -6.63 14.43 9.36
N ASN A 235 -5.81 14.04 8.37
CA ASN A 235 -5.25 14.92 7.35
C ASN A 235 -5.19 14.25 5.97
N PRO A 236 -6.31 13.98 5.31
CA PRO A 236 -6.32 13.34 3.98
C PRO A 236 -5.68 14.21 2.88
N PHE A 237 -5.43 15.49 3.15
CA PHE A 237 -4.74 16.42 2.24
C PHE A 237 -3.21 16.44 2.41
N ILE A 238 -2.64 15.56 3.24
CA ILE A 238 -1.18 15.42 3.40
C ILE A 238 -0.47 15.23 2.06
N PHE A 239 -1.09 14.55 1.11
CA PHE A 239 -0.54 14.34 -0.24
C PHE A 239 -0.35 15.66 -0.97
N LYS A 240 -1.37 16.54 -0.94
CA LYS A 240 -1.29 17.88 -1.55
C LYS A 240 -0.31 18.77 -0.81
N ASP A 241 -0.25 18.66 0.52
CA ASP A 241 0.71 19.41 1.33
C ASP A 241 2.16 19.03 1.01
N ILE A 242 2.44 17.73 0.78
CA ILE A 242 3.75 17.25 0.34
C ILE A 242 4.08 17.78 -1.07
N ILE A 243 3.14 17.71 -2.01
CA ILE A 243 3.32 18.26 -3.37
C ILE A 243 3.62 19.74 -3.29
N ASN A 244 2.81 20.50 -2.55
CA ASN A 244 2.98 21.94 -2.39
C ASN A 244 4.34 22.29 -1.78
N ALA A 245 4.76 21.55 -0.74
CA ALA A 245 6.07 21.78 -0.10
C ALA A 245 7.24 21.56 -1.09
N PHE A 246 7.14 20.56 -1.98
CA PHE A 246 8.16 20.33 -3.01
C PHE A 246 8.14 21.39 -4.13
N GLU A 247 7.01 22.04 -4.33
CA GLU A 247 6.84 23.16 -5.27
C GLU A 247 7.09 24.53 -4.61
N GLY A 248 7.45 24.58 -3.33
CA GLY A 248 7.64 25.84 -2.57
C GLY A 248 6.34 26.59 -2.27
N LYS A 249 5.21 25.90 -2.25
CA LYS A 249 3.87 26.46 -1.99
C LYS A 249 3.44 26.16 -0.54
N GLU A 250 2.49 26.97 -0.04
CA GLU A 250 1.90 26.76 1.30
C GLU A 250 1.04 25.52 1.41
N PRO A 251 1.02 24.85 2.58
CA PRO A 251 0.14 23.72 2.87
C PRO A 251 -1.35 24.12 2.82
N VAL A 252 -2.20 23.17 2.36
CA VAL A 252 -3.66 23.36 2.23
C VAL A 252 -4.38 23.10 3.55
N SER A 253 -3.85 22.21 4.40
CA SER A 253 -4.58 21.63 5.55
C SER A 253 -4.47 22.40 6.87
N LYS A 254 -3.84 23.60 6.88
CA LYS A 254 -3.48 24.29 8.14
C LYS A 254 -4.64 25.05 8.81
N SER A 255 -5.68 25.49 8.07
CA SER A 255 -6.76 26.27 8.70
C SER A 255 -7.80 25.39 9.38
N PRO A 256 -8.35 25.82 10.55
CA PRO A 256 -9.45 25.12 11.22
C PRO A 256 -10.70 24.99 10.35
N GLU A 257 -11.02 26.01 9.56
CA GLU A 257 -12.16 26.06 8.63
C GLU A 257 -11.99 24.96 7.57
N ARG A 258 -10.77 24.83 7.00
CA ARG A 258 -10.50 23.81 6.00
C ARG A 258 -10.59 22.41 6.58
N ARG A 259 -10.16 22.19 7.82
CA ARG A 259 -10.34 20.91 8.52
C ARG A 259 -11.80 20.56 8.70
N LEU A 260 -12.64 21.54 9.08
CA LEU A 260 -14.09 21.33 9.19
C LEU A 260 -14.71 20.94 7.85
N GLU A 261 -14.35 21.60 6.76
CA GLU A 261 -14.81 21.23 5.41
C GLU A 261 -14.42 19.78 5.06
N ILE A 262 -13.18 19.37 5.35
CA ILE A 262 -12.71 18.00 5.14
C ILE A 262 -13.57 16.99 5.89
N TYR A 263 -13.91 17.25 7.17
CA TYR A 263 -14.78 16.37 7.95
C TYR A 263 -16.20 16.33 7.40
N LEU A 264 -16.73 17.46 6.98
CA LEU A 264 -18.06 17.52 6.36
C LEU A 264 -18.10 16.74 5.03
N ASP A 265 -17.04 16.82 4.22
CA ASP A 265 -16.92 16.04 2.99
C ASP A 265 -16.84 14.54 3.26
N LEU A 266 -16.09 14.12 4.29
CA LEU A 266 -16.04 12.71 4.71
C LEU A 266 -17.42 12.21 5.14
N ILE A 267 -18.16 13.00 5.92
CA ILE A 267 -19.52 12.67 6.34
C ILE A 267 -20.42 12.52 5.12
N ARG A 268 -20.39 13.46 4.18
CA ARG A 268 -21.19 13.41 2.94
C ARG A 268 -20.89 12.16 2.10
N GLU A 269 -19.61 11.83 1.90
CA GLU A 269 -19.21 10.63 1.17
C GLU A 269 -19.67 9.34 1.91
N ASN A 270 -19.62 9.30 3.25
CA ASN A 270 -20.12 8.15 4.02
C ASN A 270 -21.63 7.97 3.91
N VAL A 271 -22.39 9.07 3.91
CA VAL A 271 -23.88 9.02 3.77
C VAL A 271 -24.29 8.59 2.35
N SER A 272 -23.45 8.85 1.35
CA SER A 272 -23.70 8.49 -0.05
C SER A 272 -23.21 7.09 -0.43
N TYR A 273 -22.46 6.43 0.45
CA TYR A 273 -21.88 5.10 0.25
C TYR A 273 -22.76 4.00 0.86
#